data_b5914816c80840bc0af2bc8fb84b3eaf
#
_entry.id   b5914816c80840bc0af2bc8fb84b3eaf
#
_cell.length_a   1.000
_cell.length_b   1.000
_cell.length_c   1.000
_cell.angle_alpha   90.00
_cell.angle_beta   90.00
_cell.angle_gamma   90.00
#
_symmetry.space_group_name_H-M   'P 1'
#
loop_
_entity.id
_entity.type
_entity.pdbx_description
1 polymer ?
#
loop_
_entity_poly.entity_id
_entity_poly.type
_entity_poly.pdbx_seq_one_letter_code
_entity_poly.pdbx_strand_id
1 'polypeptide(L)'
;MQQTLCSCPFVQIVDILGDKQQISRPSDIQPRQRIVRGIWFNLLNTFAAHIVKTQDKVGVTRESLRGRHILYLMLFPKPACTAESINTALGTDPSARQNDDIFDVLIHIHALNVTPNLFHHLNIVRPVDKVRVLNMKIGIIGSAGRMGQALVDAIQVDGHEHAGGVDKDGDLAALIAASDILVDFSSPHALEVNLDACVAAGKPIVIGTTGLEERHHFLIDDAARDIPVLQTGNTSVGVTMLAALVEQAARQLGEDWDIEILEMHHRHKVDAPSGTALLLGEAAAKGRAVDLKDHSDRGRDGITGARKAGNIGFASLRGGTVAGDHMVIFASDNERIELVHRAENRAIFANGAVKAAVWLMRQKPGRYNMQEVLGL
;
A
#
# COMPACT_ATOMS: atom_id res chain seq x y z
N MET A 1 48.76 10.58 33.48
CA MET A 1 47.65 9.64 33.76
C MET A 1 46.91 9.43 32.46
N GLN A 2 47.30 8.39 31.76
CA GLN A 2 46.59 7.97 30.53
C GLN A 2 45.30 7.28 30.95
N GLN A 3 44.18 7.93 30.70
CA GLN A 3 42.89 7.26 30.77
C GLN A 3 42.79 6.35 29.54
N THR A 4 42.78 5.08 29.81
CA THR A 4 42.47 4.03 28.88
C THR A 4 41.01 4.20 28.51
N LEU A 5 40.76 4.84 27.38
CA LEU A 5 39.41 4.88 26.77
C LEU A 5 39.00 3.45 26.43
N CYS A 6 38.09 2.92 27.20
CA CYS A 6 37.43 1.67 26.89
C CYS A 6 36.77 1.80 25.52
N SER A 7 37.27 1.11 24.52
CA SER A 7 36.71 1.07 23.18
C SER A 7 35.44 0.22 23.18
N CYS A 8 34.38 0.72 23.80
CA CYS A 8 33.05 0.20 23.62
C CYS A 8 32.48 0.78 22.35
N PRO A 9 31.99 -0.03 21.46
CA PRO A 9 31.21 0.43 20.32
C PRO A 9 29.80 0.85 20.77
N PHE A 10 29.34 1.94 20.26
CA PHE A 10 28.33 2.82 20.85
C PHE A 10 26.95 2.70 20.24
N VAL A 11 25.92 2.81 21.05
CA VAL A 11 24.52 2.98 20.65
C VAL A 11 24.17 4.45 20.71
N GLN A 12 23.63 5.02 19.67
CA GLN A 12 23.15 6.38 19.65
C GLN A 12 21.63 6.45 19.53
N ILE A 13 20.97 7.01 20.49
CA ILE A 13 19.53 7.21 20.50
C ILE A 13 19.24 8.66 20.13
N VAL A 14 18.47 8.86 19.06
CA VAL A 14 18.00 10.19 18.67
C VAL A 14 16.92 10.63 19.65
N ASP A 15 17.01 11.85 20.10
CA ASP A 15 15.92 12.53 20.79
C ASP A 15 14.86 12.87 19.73
N ILE A 16 13.86 11.99 19.61
CA ILE A 16 12.74 12.16 18.68
C ILE A 16 11.76 13.23 19.20
N LEU A 17 11.98 13.72 20.42
CA LEU A 17 11.20 14.74 21.05
C LEU A 17 12.10 15.95 21.30
N GLY A 18 12.29 16.77 20.26
CA GLY A 18 12.87 18.10 20.42
C GLY A 18 12.03 18.88 21.42
N ASP A 19 12.42 18.86 22.64
CA ASP A 19 12.20 19.75 23.75
C ASP A 19 12.22 18.98 25.07
N LYS A 20 13.31 19.12 25.82
CA LYS A 20 13.29 18.88 27.25
C LYS A 20 12.62 20.09 27.92
N GLN A 21 11.32 20.23 27.78
CA GLN A 21 10.57 20.89 28.85
C GLN A 21 10.59 19.95 30.05
N GLN A 22 11.12 20.43 31.17
CA GLN A 22 10.96 19.79 32.47
C GLN A 22 9.47 19.60 32.73
N ILE A 23 8.96 18.42 32.44
CA ILE A 23 7.57 18.09 32.79
C ILE A 23 7.57 17.71 34.25
N SER A 24 7.21 18.66 35.06
CA SER A 24 7.21 18.54 36.52
C SER A 24 6.11 17.62 37.07
N ARG A 25 5.09 17.25 36.26
CA ARG A 25 4.01 16.32 36.68
C ARG A 25 3.40 15.57 35.48
N PRO A 26 2.97 14.30 35.65
CA PRO A 26 2.30 13.51 34.62
C PRO A 26 0.95 14.06 34.12
N SER A 27 0.34 15.00 34.88
CA SER A 27 -0.94 15.64 34.57
C SER A 27 -0.88 16.65 33.41
N ASP A 28 0.30 17.14 33.05
CA ASP A 28 0.47 18.27 32.12
C ASP A 28 0.58 17.84 30.66
N ILE A 29 0.47 16.54 30.39
CA ILE A 29 0.61 15.95 29.04
C ILE A 29 -0.78 15.76 28.43
N GLN A 30 -1.01 16.32 27.24
CA GLN A 30 -2.24 16.09 26.49
C GLN A 30 -2.46 14.59 26.17
N PRO A 31 -3.71 14.09 26.16
CA PRO A 31 -4.03 12.66 26.02
C PRO A 31 -3.38 11.97 24.81
N ARG A 32 -3.31 12.66 23.67
CA ARG A 32 -2.65 12.12 22.46
C ARG A 32 -1.15 11.92 22.60
N GLN A 33 -0.47 12.82 23.30
CA GLN A 33 0.96 12.70 23.57
C GLN A 33 1.29 11.59 24.57
N ARG A 34 0.36 11.30 25.52
CA ARG A 34 0.51 10.17 26.45
C ARG A 34 0.47 8.83 25.74
N ILE A 35 -0.43 8.65 24.76
CA ILE A 35 -0.56 7.40 24.01
C ILE A 35 0.72 7.15 23.21
N VAL A 36 1.21 8.14 22.47
CA VAL A 36 2.43 8.02 21.66
C VAL A 36 3.65 7.72 22.54
N ARG A 37 3.83 8.44 23.66
CA ARG A 37 4.93 8.18 24.60
C ARG A 37 4.84 6.80 25.25
N GLY A 38 3.64 6.35 25.62
CA GLY A 38 3.42 5.01 26.19
C GLY A 38 3.77 3.88 25.24
N ILE A 39 3.38 4.02 23.97
CA ILE A 39 3.70 3.05 22.92
C ILE A 39 5.22 3.00 22.67
N TRP A 40 5.88 4.14 22.56
CA TRP A 40 7.33 4.22 22.35
C TRP A 40 8.14 3.69 23.53
N PHE A 41 7.74 4.01 24.76
CA PHE A 41 8.41 3.51 25.95
C PHE A 41 8.29 1.98 26.08
N ASN A 42 7.13 1.41 25.79
CA ASN A 42 6.93 -0.04 25.76
C ASN A 42 7.70 -0.70 24.60
N LEU A 43 7.75 -0.11 23.41
CA LEU A 43 8.53 -0.60 22.28
C LEU A 43 10.04 -0.63 22.60
N LEU A 44 10.57 0.45 23.17
CA LEU A 44 11.98 0.53 23.58
C LEU A 44 12.32 -0.47 24.68
N ASN A 45 11.46 -0.66 25.67
CA ASN A 45 11.68 -1.63 26.74
C ASN A 45 11.57 -3.07 26.24
N THR A 46 10.63 -3.36 25.31
CA THR A 46 10.50 -4.69 24.70
C THR A 46 11.69 -4.99 23.80
N PHE A 47 12.18 -4.00 23.08
CA PHE A 47 13.35 -4.12 22.22
C PHE A 47 14.62 -4.34 23.02
N ALA A 48 14.85 -3.56 24.08
CA ALA A 48 15.98 -3.73 24.99
C ALA A 48 15.97 -5.10 25.69
N ALA A 49 14.79 -5.56 26.14
CA ALA A 49 14.64 -6.88 26.77
C ALA A 49 14.89 -8.04 25.80
N HIS A 50 14.56 -7.88 24.53
CA HIS A 50 14.81 -8.90 23.50
C HIS A 50 16.28 -9.00 23.13
N ILE A 51 16.98 -7.88 23.02
CA ILE A 51 18.43 -7.82 22.75
C ILE A 51 19.25 -8.43 23.89
N VAL A 52 18.87 -8.19 25.15
CA VAL A 52 19.52 -8.79 26.31
C VAL A 52 19.36 -10.31 26.33
N LYS A 53 18.23 -10.84 25.84
CA LYS A 53 17.97 -12.29 25.75
C LYS A 53 18.78 -13.00 24.65
N THR A 54 19.15 -12.30 23.56
CA THR A 54 19.83 -12.92 22.41
C THR A 54 21.35 -12.95 22.53
N GLN A 55 21.93 -12.49 23.63
CA GLN A 55 23.39 -12.39 23.88
C GLN A 55 24.14 -11.45 22.92
N ASP A 56 23.43 -10.73 22.05
CA ASP A 56 24.00 -9.72 21.16
C ASP A 56 24.06 -8.37 21.87
N LYS A 57 25.15 -7.64 21.70
CA LYS A 57 25.33 -6.33 22.31
C LYS A 57 25.15 -5.23 21.29
N VAL A 58 24.30 -4.28 21.63
CA VAL A 58 23.96 -3.13 20.79
C VAL A 58 24.56 -1.87 21.39
N GLY A 59 25.32 -1.15 20.61
CA GLY A 59 25.86 0.15 20.97
C GLY A 59 25.12 1.28 20.19
N VAL A 60 24.82 2.45 20.79
CA VAL A 60 24.16 3.61 20.15
C VAL A 60 24.96 4.90 20.37
N THR A 61 25.39 5.59 19.32
CA THR A 61 26.06 6.89 19.38
C THR A 61 25.19 8.01 18.78
N ARG A 62 25.36 9.23 19.23
CA ARG A 62 24.68 10.42 18.72
C ARG A 62 25.66 11.25 17.89
N GLU A 63 25.34 11.49 16.62
CA GLU A 63 26.11 12.38 15.76
C GLU A 63 25.20 13.44 15.17
N SER A 64 25.62 14.71 15.21
CA SER A 64 24.89 15.83 14.66
C SER A 64 25.59 16.29 13.38
N LEU A 65 24.93 16.16 12.24
CA LEU A 65 25.38 16.65 10.95
C LEU A 65 24.41 17.72 10.46
N ARG A 66 24.85 18.99 10.51
CA ARG A 66 24.13 20.15 9.96
C ARG A 66 22.68 20.31 10.47
N GLY A 67 22.48 20.23 11.79
CA GLY A 67 21.15 20.38 12.40
C GLY A 67 20.20 19.18 12.27
N ARG A 68 20.68 18.05 11.74
CA ARG A 68 19.91 16.79 11.69
C ARG A 68 20.49 15.81 12.69
N HIS A 69 19.63 15.16 13.47
CA HIS A 69 20.01 14.11 14.39
C HIS A 69 19.83 12.75 13.72
N ILE A 70 20.93 11.96 13.63
CA ILE A 70 20.94 10.63 13.02
C ILE A 70 21.16 9.60 14.14
N LEU A 71 20.31 8.58 14.19
CA LEU A 71 20.45 7.44 15.09
C LEU A 71 21.24 6.32 14.40
N TYR A 72 22.41 6.00 14.93
CA TYR A 72 23.18 4.82 14.51
C TYR A 72 22.99 3.69 15.50
N LEU A 73 22.49 2.55 15.03
CA LEU A 73 22.44 1.32 15.79
C LEU A 73 23.56 0.40 15.30
N MET A 74 24.57 0.14 16.13
CA MET A 74 25.65 -0.77 15.79
C MET A 74 25.52 -2.06 16.62
N LEU A 75 25.51 -3.22 15.94
CA LEU A 75 25.48 -4.54 16.55
C LEU A 75 26.90 -5.13 16.60
N PHE A 76 27.38 -5.56 17.79
CA PHE A 76 28.70 -6.10 17.95
C PHE A 76 28.69 -7.49 18.64
N PRO A 77 29.55 -8.40 18.26
CA PRO A 77 29.75 -9.63 19.00
C PRO A 77 30.83 -9.42 20.12
N LYS A 78 30.34 -9.30 21.37
CA LYS A 78 30.98 -9.38 22.71
C LYS A 78 32.23 -8.54 23.05
N PRO A 79 32.46 -8.22 24.37
CA PRO A 79 31.80 -8.44 25.65
C PRO A 79 31.44 -7.17 26.47
N ALA A 80 30.44 -7.31 27.36
CA ALA A 80 30.11 -6.54 28.55
C ALA A 80 30.14 -5.01 28.55
N CYS A 81 28.96 -4.38 28.24
CA CYS A 81 28.61 -3.06 28.78
C CYS A 81 27.46 -3.22 29.78
N THR A 82 27.59 -2.59 30.96
CA THR A 82 26.56 -2.54 32.00
C THR A 82 25.63 -1.35 31.74
N ALA A 83 24.41 -1.37 32.32
CA ALA A 83 23.44 -0.29 32.24
C ALA A 83 23.98 1.10 32.67
N GLU A 84 24.99 1.14 33.56
CA GLU A 84 25.65 2.37 33.97
C GLU A 84 26.45 3.05 32.86
N SER A 85 27.06 2.28 31.94
CA SER A 85 27.86 2.82 30.82
C SER A 85 26.95 3.54 29.78
N ILE A 86 25.69 3.15 29.71
CA ILE A 86 24.71 3.74 28.77
C ILE A 86 24.23 5.11 29.29
N ASN A 87 24.03 5.25 30.60
CA ASN A 87 23.57 6.50 31.19
C ASN A 87 24.63 7.61 31.15
N THR A 88 25.92 7.28 31.14
CA THR A 88 27.00 8.27 31.06
C THR A 88 27.21 8.83 29.65
N ALA A 89 26.82 8.06 28.59
CA ALA A 89 26.91 8.50 27.20
C ALA A 89 25.79 9.48 26.78
N LEU A 90 24.73 9.61 27.59
CA LEU A 90 23.59 10.50 27.35
C LEU A 90 23.79 11.94 27.86
N GLY A 91 25.04 12.39 28.01
CA GLY A 91 25.42 13.75 28.41
C GLY A 91 24.76 14.83 27.56
N THR A 92 24.12 15.75 28.24
CA THR A 92 23.32 16.84 27.70
C THR A 92 24.19 18.00 27.23
N ASP A 93 24.15 18.34 25.94
CA ASP A 93 24.65 19.60 25.40
C ASP A 93 23.48 20.60 25.30
N PRO A 94 23.57 21.78 25.95
CA PRO A 94 22.48 22.77 25.98
C PRO A 94 22.38 23.68 24.74
N SER A 95 23.30 23.60 23.75
CA SER A 95 23.44 24.61 22.71
C SER A 95 22.63 24.36 21.41
N ALA A 96 21.91 23.25 21.30
CA ALA A 96 21.15 22.91 20.10
C ALA A 96 19.68 23.34 20.18
N ARG A 97 19.41 24.64 20.29
CA ARG A 97 18.07 25.22 20.12
C ARG A 97 18.07 26.12 18.89
N GLN A 98 17.28 25.75 17.91
CA GLN A 98 16.49 26.51 16.91
C GLN A 98 16.51 25.80 15.55
N ASN A 99 15.38 25.21 15.20
CA ASN A 99 14.57 25.42 14.00
C ASN A 99 13.58 24.25 13.81
N ASP A 100 12.31 24.62 13.76
CA ASP A 100 11.17 23.77 13.38
C ASP A 100 11.28 23.44 11.89
N ASP A 101 11.76 22.24 11.55
CA ASP A 101 11.51 21.63 10.25
C ASP A 101 11.63 20.11 10.35
N ILE A 102 10.52 19.47 10.06
CA ILE A 102 10.24 18.09 9.66
C ILE A 102 11.35 17.07 9.96
N PHE A 103 11.14 16.29 10.99
CA PHE A 103 12.03 15.21 11.44
C PHE A 103 12.04 14.04 10.45
N ASP A 104 13.07 13.94 9.63
CA ASP A 104 13.43 12.72 8.89
C ASP A 104 14.29 11.83 9.81
N VAL A 105 13.68 10.80 10.40
CA VAL A 105 14.41 9.76 11.12
C VAL A 105 15.02 8.81 10.11
N LEU A 106 16.28 8.98 9.80
CA LEU A 106 17.05 8.04 8.97
C LEU A 106 17.70 6.99 9.90
N ILE A 107 17.15 5.77 9.92
CA ILE A 107 17.79 4.65 10.61
C ILE A 107 18.79 4.00 9.63
N HIS A 108 20.07 4.29 9.81
CA HIS A 108 21.13 3.57 9.11
C HIS A 108 21.55 2.34 9.95
N ILE A 109 21.17 1.16 9.47
CA ILE A 109 21.64 -0.10 10.04
C ILE A 109 22.87 -0.52 9.25
N HIS A 110 24.07 -0.33 9.82
CA HIS A 110 25.29 -0.91 9.30
C HIS A 110 25.47 -2.29 9.92
N ALA A 111 25.02 -3.31 9.21
CA ALA A 111 25.21 -4.70 9.60
C ALA A 111 26.52 -5.23 8.97
N LEU A 112 27.59 -5.24 9.74
CA LEU A 112 28.73 -6.09 9.41
C LEU A 112 28.41 -7.52 9.87
N ASN A 113 28.07 -8.41 8.93
CA ASN A 113 27.81 -9.84 9.15
C ASN A 113 26.56 -10.21 9.97
N VAL A 114 25.41 -9.69 9.64
CA VAL A 114 24.13 -10.22 10.16
C VAL A 114 23.52 -11.18 9.13
N THR A 115 23.21 -12.40 9.55
CA THR A 115 22.58 -13.41 8.69
C THR A 115 21.18 -12.97 8.24
N PRO A 116 20.72 -13.36 7.04
CA PRO A 116 19.42 -12.94 6.47
C PRO A 116 18.18 -13.21 7.35
N ASN A 117 18.28 -14.12 8.30
CA ASN A 117 17.16 -14.53 9.15
C ASN A 117 16.75 -13.50 10.23
N LEU A 118 17.58 -12.50 10.55
CA LEU A 118 17.23 -11.51 11.58
C LEU A 118 16.18 -10.50 11.09
N PHE A 119 16.14 -10.24 9.78
CA PHE A 119 15.18 -9.30 9.19
C PHE A 119 13.74 -9.83 9.17
N HIS A 120 13.55 -11.16 9.14
CA HIS A 120 12.21 -11.75 9.16
C HIS A 120 11.49 -11.63 10.51
N HIS A 121 12.22 -11.50 11.61
CA HIS A 121 11.63 -11.44 12.95
C HIS A 121 11.38 -10.03 13.48
N LEU A 122 11.93 -9.00 12.86
CA LEU A 122 11.86 -7.64 13.38
C LEU A 122 10.72 -6.80 12.82
N ASN A 123 9.95 -7.26 11.84
CA ASN A 123 8.88 -6.45 11.18
C ASN A 123 9.30 -4.98 10.99
N ILE A 124 10.58 -4.76 10.68
CA ILE A 124 11.08 -3.41 10.39
C ILE A 124 10.50 -3.07 9.02
N VAL A 125 9.44 -2.29 9.03
CA VAL A 125 8.99 -1.59 7.83
C VAL A 125 10.21 -0.82 7.35
N ARG A 126 10.82 -1.26 6.24
CA ARG A 126 11.84 -0.44 5.57
C ARG A 126 11.20 0.93 5.39
N PRO A 127 11.84 2.04 5.82
CA PRO A 127 11.41 3.32 5.32
C PRO A 127 11.41 3.15 3.80
N VAL A 128 10.25 3.35 3.19
CA VAL A 128 10.21 3.45 1.74
C VAL A 128 11.21 4.54 1.44
N ASP A 129 12.35 4.15 0.85
CA ASP A 129 13.29 5.14 0.36
C ASP A 129 12.41 6.21 -0.25
N LYS A 130 12.58 7.47 0.14
CA LYS A 130 12.08 8.60 -0.67
C LYS A 130 12.88 8.47 -1.96
N VAL A 131 12.44 7.52 -2.79
CA VAL A 131 12.91 7.38 -4.15
C VAL A 131 12.66 8.76 -4.72
N ARG A 132 13.74 9.42 -5.12
CA ARG A 132 13.68 10.61 -5.95
C ARG A 132 12.62 10.29 -7.00
N VAL A 133 11.43 10.86 -6.82
CA VAL A 133 10.33 10.65 -7.77
C VAL A 133 10.88 11.20 -9.07
N LEU A 134 11.34 10.31 -9.94
CA LEU A 134 11.71 10.70 -11.29
C LEU A 134 10.44 11.29 -11.85
N ASN A 135 10.51 12.54 -12.30
CA ASN A 135 9.39 13.16 -13.01
C ASN A 135 9.16 12.33 -14.28
N MET A 136 8.18 11.41 -14.22
CA MET A 136 7.87 10.49 -15.31
C MET A 136 6.87 11.15 -16.25
N LYS A 137 7.01 10.86 -17.53
CA LYS A 137 6.08 11.27 -18.58
C LYS A 137 5.04 10.17 -18.77
N ILE A 138 3.82 10.44 -18.32
CA ILE A 138 2.71 9.48 -18.36
C ILE A 138 1.77 9.87 -19.50
N GLY A 139 1.64 8.98 -20.49
CA GLY A 139 0.70 9.11 -21.59
C GLY A 139 -0.65 8.45 -21.28
N ILE A 140 -1.75 9.04 -21.74
CA ILE A 140 -3.11 8.55 -21.47
C ILE A 140 -3.76 8.10 -22.78
N ILE A 141 -4.17 6.82 -22.84
CA ILE A 141 -5.01 6.29 -23.90
C ILE A 141 -6.46 6.30 -23.41
N GLY A 142 -7.36 6.95 -24.14
CA GLY A 142 -8.73 7.22 -23.70
C GLY A 142 -8.84 8.53 -22.90
N SER A 143 -8.09 9.55 -23.28
CA SER A 143 -7.90 10.80 -22.55
C SER A 143 -9.15 11.67 -22.47
N ALA A 144 -10.05 11.65 -23.46
CA ALA A 144 -11.31 12.41 -23.48
C ALA A 144 -12.38 11.80 -22.55
N GLY A 145 -12.20 10.54 -22.12
CA GLY A 145 -13.10 9.85 -21.20
C GLY A 145 -13.06 10.44 -19.77
N ARG A 146 -14.07 10.09 -18.97
CA ARG A 146 -14.15 10.53 -17.56
C ARG A 146 -12.94 10.12 -16.72
N MET A 147 -12.37 8.93 -16.98
CA MET A 147 -11.15 8.48 -16.30
C MET A 147 -9.92 9.18 -16.83
N GLY A 148 -9.84 9.41 -18.16
CA GLY A 148 -8.73 10.16 -18.77
C GLY A 148 -8.58 11.55 -18.17
N GLN A 149 -9.67 12.29 -18.01
CA GLN A 149 -9.66 13.63 -17.37
C GLN A 149 -9.21 13.57 -15.92
N ALA A 150 -9.69 12.59 -15.13
CA ALA A 150 -9.27 12.41 -13.75
C ALA A 150 -7.79 12.02 -13.63
N LEU A 151 -7.24 11.30 -14.62
CA LEU A 151 -5.81 10.95 -14.67
C LEU A 151 -4.91 12.16 -14.90
N VAL A 152 -5.33 13.13 -15.71
CA VAL A 152 -4.56 14.38 -15.91
C VAL A 152 -4.31 15.07 -14.57
N ASP A 153 -5.38 15.24 -13.77
CA ASP A 153 -5.28 15.86 -12.45
C ASP A 153 -4.41 15.01 -11.50
N ALA A 154 -4.61 13.70 -11.48
CA ALA A 154 -3.88 12.79 -10.61
C ALA A 154 -2.36 12.77 -10.92
N ILE A 155 -1.98 12.78 -12.19
CA ILE A 155 -0.58 12.83 -12.65
C ILE A 155 0.09 14.11 -12.14
N GLN A 156 -0.57 15.26 -12.27
CA GLN A 156 -0.04 16.55 -11.82
C GLN A 156 0.10 16.63 -10.30
N VAL A 157 -0.93 16.14 -9.57
CA VAL A 157 -0.93 16.13 -8.10
C VAL A 157 0.19 15.25 -7.54
N ASP A 158 0.50 14.14 -8.20
CA ASP A 158 1.60 13.23 -7.79
C ASP A 158 3.00 13.72 -8.24
N GLY A 159 3.06 14.87 -8.94
CA GLY A 159 4.31 15.50 -9.36
C GLY A 159 4.94 14.89 -10.61
N HIS A 160 4.14 14.25 -11.46
CA HIS A 160 4.54 13.70 -12.74
C HIS A 160 4.14 14.60 -13.91
N GLU A 161 4.70 14.33 -15.09
CA GLU A 161 4.41 15.07 -16.33
C GLU A 161 3.31 14.31 -17.11
N HIS A 162 2.23 15.01 -17.46
CA HIS A 162 1.26 14.52 -18.43
C HIS A 162 1.84 14.66 -19.84
N ALA A 163 2.29 13.56 -20.43
CA ALA A 163 2.93 13.55 -21.76
C ALA A 163 1.98 13.84 -22.92
N GLY A 164 0.68 13.81 -22.65
CA GLY A 164 -0.39 13.96 -23.62
C GLY A 164 -1.41 12.83 -23.54
N GLY A 165 -2.41 12.89 -24.40
CA GLY A 165 -3.46 11.90 -24.47
C GLY A 165 -3.89 11.60 -25.89
N VAL A 166 -4.41 10.39 -26.11
CA VAL A 166 -4.94 9.95 -27.40
C VAL A 166 -6.31 9.30 -27.22
N ASP A 167 -7.16 9.51 -28.19
CA ASP A 167 -8.46 8.84 -28.38
C ASP A 167 -8.50 8.22 -29.79
N LYS A 168 -9.67 7.72 -30.21
CA LYS A 168 -9.84 6.86 -31.40
C LYS A 168 -9.13 7.32 -32.67
N ASP A 169 -9.09 8.64 -32.92
CA ASP A 169 -8.56 9.20 -34.17
C ASP A 169 -7.21 9.96 -33.95
N GLY A 170 -6.57 9.75 -32.79
CA GLY A 170 -5.32 10.43 -32.43
C GLY A 170 -4.08 9.67 -32.85
N ASP A 171 -2.93 10.35 -32.76
CA ASP A 171 -1.60 9.78 -33.09
C ASP A 171 -1.03 9.03 -31.89
N LEU A 172 -1.31 7.72 -31.82
CA LEU A 172 -0.81 6.84 -30.77
C LEU A 172 0.73 6.74 -30.77
N ALA A 173 1.35 6.75 -31.95
CA ALA A 173 2.81 6.62 -32.06
C ALA A 173 3.53 7.86 -31.50
N ALA A 174 3.00 9.05 -31.76
CA ALA A 174 3.52 10.29 -31.18
C ALA A 174 3.37 10.31 -29.64
N LEU A 175 2.23 9.86 -29.09
CA LEU A 175 2.01 9.75 -27.66
C LEU A 175 3.02 8.79 -27.01
N ILE A 176 3.20 7.59 -27.58
CA ILE A 176 4.14 6.58 -27.06
C ILE A 176 5.58 7.11 -27.08
N ALA A 177 5.98 7.80 -28.15
CA ALA A 177 7.32 8.39 -28.25
C ALA A 177 7.56 9.47 -27.19
N ALA A 178 6.53 10.23 -26.80
CA ALA A 178 6.60 11.27 -25.78
C ALA A 178 6.53 10.74 -24.34
N SER A 179 6.13 9.47 -24.14
CA SER A 179 5.83 8.90 -22.84
C SER A 179 6.92 7.95 -22.34
N ASP A 180 7.07 7.86 -21.01
CA ASP A 180 7.86 6.81 -20.36
C ASP A 180 6.99 5.56 -20.10
N ILE A 181 5.70 5.77 -19.82
CA ILE A 181 4.69 4.75 -19.54
C ILE A 181 3.32 5.18 -20.05
N LEU A 182 2.49 4.22 -20.43
CA LEU A 182 1.11 4.45 -20.86
C LEU A 182 0.10 3.98 -19.80
N VAL A 183 -1.04 4.70 -19.71
CA VAL A 183 -2.19 4.31 -18.89
C VAL A 183 -3.41 4.27 -19.79
N ASP A 184 -4.01 3.08 -19.97
CA ASP A 184 -5.11 2.81 -20.89
C ASP A 184 -6.44 2.66 -20.14
N PHE A 185 -7.35 3.60 -20.37
CA PHE A 185 -8.76 3.54 -20.00
C PHE A 185 -9.67 3.77 -21.21
N SER A 186 -9.36 3.11 -22.32
CA SER A 186 -10.07 3.29 -23.58
C SER A 186 -11.17 2.24 -23.78
N SER A 187 -10.93 1.25 -24.60
CA SER A 187 -11.92 0.25 -25.00
C SER A 187 -11.23 -1.10 -25.30
N PRO A 188 -11.90 -2.24 -25.03
CA PRO A 188 -11.39 -3.55 -25.43
C PRO A 188 -11.03 -3.67 -26.90
N HIS A 189 -11.73 -2.95 -27.77
CA HIS A 189 -11.49 -2.99 -29.23
C HIS A 189 -10.16 -2.34 -29.64
N ALA A 190 -9.60 -1.44 -28.82
CA ALA A 190 -8.32 -0.78 -29.10
C ALA A 190 -7.13 -1.54 -28.48
N LEU A 191 -7.39 -2.52 -27.62
CA LEU A 191 -6.36 -3.13 -26.78
C LEU A 191 -5.21 -3.75 -27.58
N GLU A 192 -5.52 -4.51 -28.65
CA GLU A 192 -4.52 -5.16 -29.49
C GLU A 192 -3.56 -4.13 -30.09
N VAL A 193 -4.10 -3.10 -30.74
CA VAL A 193 -3.29 -2.03 -31.36
C VAL A 193 -2.46 -1.28 -30.33
N ASN A 194 -3.02 -1.03 -29.14
CA ASN A 194 -2.31 -0.33 -28.05
C ASN A 194 -1.15 -1.18 -27.52
N LEU A 195 -1.37 -2.48 -27.33
CA LEU A 195 -0.32 -3.41 -26.87
C LEU A 195 0.79 -3.56 -27.89
N ASP A 196 0.47 -3.79 -29.18
CA ASP A 196 1.45 -3.93 -30.24
C ASP A 196 2.36 -2.71 -30.36
N ALA A 197 1.76 -1.52 -30.26
CA ALA A 197 2.50 -0.26 -30.32
C ALA A 197 3.40 -0.07 -29.07
N CYS A 198 2.92 -0.45 -27.89
CA CYS A 198 3.73 -0.41 -26.66
C CYS A 198 4.89 -1.41 -26.71
N VAL A 199 4.66 -2.64 -27.18
CA VAL A 199 5.70 -3.68 -27.35
C VAL A 199 6.76 -3.21 -28.35
N ALA A 200 6.35 -2.70 -29.52
CA ALA A 200 7.27 -2.20 -30.52
C ALA A 200 8.18 -1.07 -30.01
N ALA A 201 7.69 -0.27 -29.07
CA ALA A 201 8.42 0.84 -28.44
C ALA A 201 9.12 0.47 -27.12
N GLY A 202 8.93 -0.76 -26.60
CA GLY A 202 9.44 -1.19 -25.30
C GLY A 202 8.88 -0.40 -24.13
N LYS A 203 7.60 0.08 -24.20
CA LYS A 203 6.98 0.92 -23.18
C LYS A 203 6.06 0.13 -22.26
N PRO A 204 6.19 0.26 -20.92
CA PRO A 204 5.26 -0.32 -19.97
C PRO A 204 3.84 0.25 -20.13
N ILE A 205 2.83 -0.55 -19.77
CA ILE A 205 1.44 -0.12 -19.86
C ILE A 205 0.60 -0.59 -18.66
N VAL A 206 -0.20 0.33 -18.08
CA VAL A 206 -1.25 0.03 -17.11
C VAL A 206 -2.59 -0.01 -17.83
N ILE A 207 -3.30 -1.13 -17.76
CA ILE A 207 -4.59 -1.36 -18.43
C ILE A 207 -5.68 -1.37 -17.35
N GLY A 208 -6.46 -0.28 -17.31
CA GLY A 208 -7.67 -0.14 -16.51
C GLY A 208 -8.96 -0.30 -17.32
N THR A 209 -8.84 -0.61 -18.61
CA THR A 209 -9.97 -0.91 -19.47
C THR A 209 -10.70 -2.16 -18.98
N THR A 210 -12.03 -2.06 -18.82
CA THR A 210 -12.91 -3.14 -18.36
C THR A 210 -13.65 -3.80 -19.52
N GLY A 211 -14.33 -4.94 -19.27
CA GLY A 211 -15.04 -5.69 -20.30
C GLY A 211 -14.13 -6.51 -21.21
N LEU A 212 -12.96 -6.88 -20.69
CA LEU A 212 -12.04 -7.76 -21.40
C LEU A 212 -12.59 -9.18 -21.45
N GLU A 213 -12.43 -9.82 -22.58
CA GLU A 213 -12.77 -11.22 -22.86
C GLU A 213 -11.50 -12.08 -22.84
N GLU A 214 -11.63 -13.39 -22.90
CA GLU A 214 -10.52 -14.35 -22.88
C GLU A 214 -9.45 -14.03 -23.94
N ARG A 215 -9.84 -13.69 -25.17
CA ARG A 215 -8.91 -13.28 -26.22
C ARG A 215 -8.02 -12.09 -25.83
N HIS A 216 -8.56 -11.15 -25.07
CA HIS A 216 -7.79 -9.98 -24.62
C HIS A 216 -6.75 -10.37 -23.58
N HIS A 217 -7.05 -11.35 -22.72
CA HIS A 217 -6.10 -11.88 -21.76
C HIS A 217 -4.91 -12.58 -22.44
N PHE A 218 -5.15 -13.28 -23.57
CA PHE A 218 -4.06 -13.84 -24.37
C PHE A 218 -3.14 -12.75 -24.97
N LEU A 219 -3.71 -11.65 -25.48
CA LEU A 219 -2.93 -10.52 -25.99
C LEU A 219 -2.07 -9.88 -24.88
N ILE A 220 -2.64 -9.73 -23.69
CA ILE A 220 -1.93 -9.20 -22.52
C ILE A 220 -0.78 -10.13 -22.11
N ASP A 221 -1.03 -11.45 -22.07
CA ASP A 221 -0.01 -12.44 -21.72
C ASP A 221 1.13 -12.50 -22.75
N ASP A 222 0.83 -12.28 -24.01
CA ASP A 222 1.83 -12.21 -25.07
C ASP A 222 2.69 -10.95 -24.94
N ALA A 223 2.08 -9.77 -24.83
CA ALA A 223 2.78 -8.50 -24.62
C ALA A 223 3.65 -8.50 -23.35
N ALA A 224 3.18 -9.17 -22.30
CA ALA A 224 3.89 -9.27 -21.03
C ALA A 224 5.21 -10.07 -21.11
N ARG A 225 5.49 -10.76 -22.19
CA ARG A 225 6.80 -11.40 -22.42
C ARG A 225 7.88 -10.38 -22.72
N ASP A 226 7.52 -9.26 -23.34
CA ASP A 226 8.45 -8.26 -23.84
C ASP A 226 8.47 -6.99 -23.02
N ILE A 227 7.33 -6.58 -22.41
CA ILE A 227 7.18 -5.36 -21.61
C ILE A 227 6.47 -5.63 -20.28
N PRO A 228 6.66 -4.76 -19.26
CA PRO A 228 5.83 -4.79 -18.06
C PRO A 228 4.38 -4.37 -18.39
N VAL A 229 3.41 -5.22 -18.08
CA VAL A 229 1.98 -4.95 -18.28
C VAL A 229 1.24 -5.13 -16.95
N LEU A 230 0.60 -4.10 -16.45
CA LEU A 230 -0.32 -4.22 -15.31
C LEU A 230 -1.75 -4.17 -15.80
N GLN A 231 -2.52 -5.23 -15.53
CA GLN A 231 -3.93 -5.29 -15.88
C GLN A 231 -4.80 -5.41 -14.63
N THR A 232 -5.83 -4.57 -14.55
CA THR A 232 -6.79 -4.61 -13.46
C THR A 232 -8.15 -4.06 -13.86
N GLY A 233 -9.24 -4.65 -13.37
CA GLY A 233 -10.58 -4.11 -13.51
C GLY A 233 -10.88 -2.99 -12.50
N ASN A 234 -10.01 -2.76 -11.51
CA ASN A 234 -10.18 -1.72 -10.50
C ASN A 234 -8.82 -1.25 -9.97
N THR A 235 -8.49 0.00 -10.18
CA THR A 235 -7.22 0.60 -9.75
C THR A 235 -7.25 1.18 -8.33
N SER A 236 -8.39 1.14 -7.63
CA SER A 236 -8.47 1.66 -6.25
C SER A 236 -7.61 0.85 -5.29
N VAL A 237 -6.67 1.50 -4.65
CA VAL A 237 -5.82 0.92 -3.58
C VAL A 237 -6.68 0.40 -2.42
N GLY A 238 -7.72 1.16 -2.04
CA GLY A 238 -8.62 0.77 -0.95
C GLY A 238 -9.45 -0.48 -1.28
N VAL A 239 -9.95 -0.59 -2.53
CA VAL A 239 -10.68 -1.79 -3.00
C VAL A 239 -9.74 -2.99 -3.08
N THR A 240 -8.52 -2.82 -3.56
CA THR A 240 -7.52 -3.91 -3.61
C THR A 240 -7.20 -4.44 -2.21
N MET A 241 -6.97 -3.55 -1.25
CA MET A 241 -6.75 -3.93 0.14
C MET A 241 -7.98 -4.63 0.74
N LEU A 242 -9.19 -4.09 0.48
CA LEU A 242 -10.43 -4.72 0.94
C LEU A 242 -10.57 -6.15 0.38
N ALA A 243 -10.30 -6.37 -0.89
CA ALA A 243 -10.37 -7.69 -1.51
C ALA A 243 -9.40 -8.69 -0.85
N ALA A 244 -8.17 -8.27 -0.56
CA ALA A 244 -7.20 -9.12 0.14
C ALA A 244 -7.66 -9.48 1.57
N LEU A 245 -8.22 -8.51 2.31
CA LEU A 245 -8.78 -8.75 3.64
C LEU A 245 -10.00 -9.69 3.59
N VAL A 246 -10.85 -9.54 2.59
CA VAL A 246 -12.03 -10.43 2.36
C VAL A 246 -11.58 -11.86 2.07
N GLU A 247 -10.59 -12.05 1.18
CA GLU A 247 -10.03 -13.37 0.90
C GLU A 247 -9.45 -14.01 2.17
N GLN A 248 -8.68 -13.24 2.94
CA GLN A 248 -8.11 -13.73 4.19
C GLN A 248 -9.18 -14.07 5.21
N ALA A 249 -10.18 -13.22 5.41
CA ALA A 249 -11.28 -13.46 6.35
C ALA A 249 -12.08 -14.71 5.95
N ALA A 250 -12.45 -14.84 4.67
CA ALA A 250 -13.18 -15.98 4.16
C ALA A 250 -12.43 -17.31 4.37
N ARG A 251 -11.10 -17.28 4.22
CA ARG A 251 -10.23 -18.44 4.44
C ARG A 251 -10.16 -18.87 5.91
N GLN A 252 -10.13 -17.90 6.83
CA GLN A 252 -9.90 -18.16 8.25
C GLN A 252 -11.19 -18.47 9.01
N LEU A 253 -12.31 -17.85 8.64
CA LEU A 253 -13.57 -17.99 9.36
C LEU A 253 -14.35 -19.26 9.00
N GLY A 254 -14.05 -19.90 7.87
CA GLY A 254 -14.69 -21.16 7.46
C GLY A 254 -16.16 -21.02 7.04
N GLU A 255 -16.85 -22.19 6.94
CA GLU A 255 -18.22 -22.27 6.39
C GLU A 255 -19.31 -21.87 7.40
N ASP A 256 -18.99 -21.85 8.69
CA ASP A 256 -19.93 -21.47 9.76
C ASP A 256 -20.28 -19.96 9.75
N TRP A 257 -19.57 -19.19 8.92
CA TRP A 257 -19.82 -17.77 8.74
C TRP A 257 -20.46 -17.49 7.40
N ASP A 258 -21.67 -16.97 7.42
CA ASP A 258 -22.35 -16.50 6.22
C ASP A 258 -21.67 -15.26 5.62
N ILE A 259 -21.58 -15.19 4.29
CA ILE A 259 -20.99 -14.04 3.59
C ILE A 259 -22.07 -13.32 2.79
N GLU A 260 -22.25 -12.02 3.07
CA GLU A 260 -23.15 -11.13 2.34
C GLU A 260 -22.41 -9.89 1.84
N ILE A 261 -22.60 -9.53 0.59
CA ILE A 261 -21.99 -8.37 -0.06
C ILE A 261 -23.07 -7.36 -0.39
N LEU A 262 -23.01 -6.19 0.25
CA LEU A 262 -23.89 -5.05 0.00
C LEU A 262 -23.14 -3.98 -0.76
N GLU A 263 -23.74 -3.47 -1.85
CA GLU A 263 -23.17 -2.35 -2.58
C GLU A 263 -24.21 -1.26 -2.84
N MET A 264 -23.75 0.00 -2.86
CA MET A 264 -24.60 1.14 -3.22
C MET A 264 -23.88 2.05 -4.22
N HIS A 265 -24.62 2.43 -5.28
CA HIS A 265 -24.15 3.39 -6.28
C HIS A 265 -25.23 4.42 -6.63
N HIS A 266 -24.81 5.42 -7.39
CA HIS A 266 -25.69 6.46 -7.89
C HIS A 266 -26.86 5.87 -8.72
N ARG A 267 -27.96 6.63 -8.79
CA ARG A 267 -29.22 6.22 -9.45
C ARG A 267 -29.09 5.83 -10.92
N HIS A 268 -28.01 6.26 -11.60
CA HIS A 268 -27.79 6.02 -13.04
C HIS A 268 -26.90 4.82 -13.33
N LYS A 269 -26.49 4.04 -12.33
CA LYS A 269 -25.71 2.82 -12.55
C LYS A 269 -26.64 1.70 -13.03
N VAL A 270 -26.28 1.07 -14.16
CA VAL A 270 -27.13 0.11 -14.88
C VAL A 270 -26.84 -1.34 -14.52
N ASP A 271 -25.58 -1.66 -14.20
CA ASP A 271 -25.17 -3.01 -13.82
C ASP A 271 -25.38 -3.27 -12.32
N ALA A 272 -25.83 -4.48 -11.99
CA ALA A 272 -25.99 -5.00 -10.62
C ALA A 272 -25.80 -6.53 -10.62
N PRO A 273 -24.96 -7.08 -9.69
CA PRO A 273 -24.05 -6.39 -8.80
C PRO A 273 -22.98 -5.59 -9.56
N SER A 274 -22.38 -4.59 -8.90
CA SER A 274 -21.29 -3.82 -9.50
C SER A 274 -20.03 -4.68 -9.73
N GLY A 275 -19.17 -4.30 -10.69
CA GLY A 275 -17.91 -5.00 -10.94
C GLY A 275 -17.04 -5.12 -9.68
N THR A 276 -17.04 -4.11 -8.80
CA THR A 276 -16.32 -4.19 -7.51
C THR A 276 -16.98 -5.18 -6.56
N ALA A 277 -18.30 -5.25 -6.50
CA ALA A 277 -18.97 -6.26 -5.67
C ALA A 277 -18.66 -7.68 -6.16
N LEU A 278 -18.62 -7.90 -7.48
CA LEU A 278 -18.21 -9.19 -8.05
C LEU A 278 -16.76 -9.51 -7.72
N LEU A 279 -15.84 -8.54 -7.81
CA LEU A 279 -14.44 -8.70 -7.41
C LEU A 279 -14.31 -9.12 -5.93
N LEU A 280 -15.10 -8.52 -5.04
CA LEU A 280 -15.13 -8.91 -3.62
C LEU A 280 -15.73 -10.31 -3.42
N GLY A 281 -16.74 -10.67 -4.23
CA GLY A 281 -17.29 -12.02 -4.26
C GLY A 281 -16.28 -13.07 -4.70
N GLU A 282 -15.52 -12.80 -5.74
CA GLU A 282 -14.43 -13.67 -6.20
C GLU A 282 -13.34 -13.81 -5.14
N ALA A 283 -13.00 -12.72 -4.42
CA ALA A 283 -12.05 -12.79 -3.32
C ALA A 283 -12.57 -13.67 -2.17
N ALA A 284 -13.85 -13.56 -1.82
CA ALA A 284 -14.50 -14.42 -0.82
C ALA A 284 -14.53 -15.89 -1.26
N ALA A 285 -14.92 -16.15 -2.51
CA ALA A 285 -14.97 -17.49 -3.09
C ALA A 285 -13.57 -18.13 -3.13
N LYS A 286 -12.56 -17.38 -3.54
CA LYS A 286 -11.14 -17.81 -3.51
C LYS A 286 -10.70 -18.16 -2.09
N GLY A 287 -11.06 -17.34 -1.09
CA GLY A 287 -10.76 -17.62 0.30
C GLY A 287 -11.39 -18.95 0.79
N ARG A 288 -12.57 -19.28 0.29
CA ARG A 288 -13.28 -20.54 0.57
C ARG A 288 -12.94 -21.71 -0.35
N ALA A 289 -12.06 -21.51 -1.34
CA ALA A 289 -11.71 -22.49 -2.36
C ALA A 289 -12.94 -23.03 -3.12
N VAL A 290 -13.90 -22.16 -3.45
CA VAL A 290 -15.12 -22.46 -4.23
C VAL A 290 -15.20 -21.59 -5.48
N ASP A 291 -16.03 -21.97 -6.46
CA ASP A 291 -16.34 -21.16 -7.62
C ASP A 291 -17.53 -20.22 -7.30
N LEU A 292 -17.35 -18.92 -7.47
CA LEU A 292 -18.39 -17.93 -7.23
C LEU A 292 -19.63 -18.17 -8.09
N LYS A 293 -19.48 -18.65 -9.30
CA LYS A 293 -20.59 -18.92 -10.23
C LYS A 293 -21.59 -19.92 -9.63
N ASP A 294 -21.10 -20.94 -8.93
CA ASP A 294 -21.92 -22.00 -8.34
C ASP A 294 -22.40 -21.66 -6.93
N HIS A 295 -21.78 -20.66 -6.28
CA HIS A 295 -22.04 -20.30 -4.88
C HIS A 295 -22.56 -18.86 -4.71
N SER A 296 -23.04 -18.19 -5.77
CA SER A 296 -23.59 -16.85 -5.66
C SER A 296 -25.11 -16.84 -5.51
N ASP A 297 -25.61 -15.98 -4.60
CA ASP A 297 -27.03 -15.67 -4.42
C ASP A 297 -27.24 -14.17 -4.69
N ARG A 298 -27.86 -13.83 -5.82
CA ARG A 298 -27.92 -12.45 -6.35
C ARG A 298 -29.25 -11.74 -6.15
N GLY A 299 -30.06 -12.21 -5.24
CA GLY A 299 -31.30 -11.55 -4.91
C GLY A 299 -32.23 -12.46 -4.13
N ARG A 300 -32.95 -11.86 -3.18
CA ARG A 300 -34.00 -12.49 -2.39
C ARG A 300 -35.25 -11.61 -2.46
N ASP A 301 -36.34 -12.15 -2.96
CA ASP A 301 -37.64 -11.48 -3.06
C ASP A 301 -38.76 -12.45 -2.69
N GLY A 302 -39.72 -12.00 -1.87
CA GLY A 302 -40.82 -12.80 -1.37
C GLY A 302 -40.36 -13.88 -0.34
N ILE A 303 -41.01 -15.04 -0.36
CA ILE A 303 -40.73 -16.19 0.53
C ILE A 303 -39.71 -17.09 -0.15
N THR A 304 -38.41 -16.88 0.15
CA THR A 304 -37.30 -17.59 -0.50
C THR A 304 -36.80 -18.81 0.25
N GLY A 305 -37.39 -19.11 1.42
CA GLY A 305 -36.89 -20.15 2.33
C GLY A 305 -35.63 -19.68 3.09
N ALA A 306 -35.02 -20.64 3.82
CA ALA A 306 -33.80 -20.37 4.56
C ALA A 306 -32.60 -20.10 3.60
N ARG A 307 -31.64 -19.30 4.06
CA ARG A 307 -30.38 -19.08 3.34
C ARG A 307 -29.67 -20.41 3.06
N LYS A 308 -29.16 -20.58 1.87
CA LYS A 308 -28.35 -21.75 1.54
C LYS A 308 -26.95 -21.59 2.16
N ALA A 309 -26.53 -22.54 2.99
CA ALA A 309 -25.21 -22.55 3.59
C ALA A 309 -24.10 -22.56 2.50
N GLY A 310 -22.98 -21.89 2.78
CA GLY A 310 -21.84 -21.81 1.86
C GLY A 310 -22.00 -20.79 0.72
N ASN A 311 -23.21 -20.29 0.43
CA ASN A 311 -23.40 -19.28 -0.62
C ASN A 311 -22.85 -17.91 -0.19
N ILE A 312 -22.48 -17.10 -1.19
CA ILE A 312 -22.10 -15.70 -1.06
C ILE A 312 -23.27 -14.85 -1.60
N GLY A 313 -23.91 -14.10 -0.71
CA GLY A 313 -25.07 -13.28 -1.06
C GLY A 313 -24.68 -11.91 -1.60
N PHE A 314 -25.55 -11.34 -2.46
CA PHE A 314 -25.38 -10.00 -3.01
C PHE A 314 -26.64 -9.17 -2.87
N ALA A 315 -26.50 -7.93 -2.42
CA ALA A 315 -27.55 -6.93 -2.40
C ALA A 315 -27.06 -5.62 -3.02
N SER A 316 -27.84 -5.06 -3.96
CA SER A 316 -27.47 -3.84 -4.70
C SER A 316 -28.45 -2.73 -4.42
N LEU A 317 -27.96 -1.59 -3.93
CA LEU A 317 -28.72 -0.38 -3.70
C LEU A 317 -28.40 0.69 -4.75
N ARG A 318 -29.40 1.51 -5.10
CA ARG A 318 -29.25 2.64 -6.04
C ARG A 318 -29.87 3.88 -5.43
N GLY A 319 -29.10 4.98 -5.37
CA GLY A 319 -29.61 6.23 -4.82
C GLY A 319 -28.63 7.39 -4.93
N GLY A 320 -29.17 8.60 -4.99
CA GLY A 320 -28.38 9.82 -4.98
C GLY A 320 -27.28 9.86 -6.04
N THR A 321 -26.11 10.33 -5.60
CA THR A 321 -24.88 10.49 -6.38
C THR A 321 -23.74 9.64 -5.81
N VAL A 322 -24.05 8.60 -5.04
CA VAL A 322 -23.05 7.74 -4.38
C VAL A 322 -22.04 7.22 -5.41
N ALA A 323 -20.76 7.45 -5.16
CA ALA A 323 -19.69 7.08 -6.09
C ALA A 323 -19.45 5.56 -6.09
N GLY A 324 -19.62 4.92 -4.93
CA GLY A 324 -19.57 3.49 -4.75
C GLY A 324 -19.23 3.11 -3.30
N ASP A 325 -20.20 2.55 -2.61
CA ASP A 325 -20.01 1.94 -1.28
C ASP A 325 -20.06 0.42 -1.42
N HIS A 326 -19.18 -0.27 -0.73
CA HIS A 326 -19.11 -1.73 -0.71
C HIS A 326 -18.87 -2.20 0.71
N MET A 327 -19.69 -3.15 1.14
CA MET A 327 -19.58 -3.78 2.45
C MET A 327 -19.61 -5.30 2.27
N VAL A 328 -18.68 -5.99 2.90
CA VAL A 328 -18.69 -7.45 3.01
C VAL A 328 -18.93 -7.79 4.48
N ILE A 329 -20.00 -8.52 4.72
CA ILE A 329 -20.46 -8.95 6.04
C ILE A 329 -20.15 -10.44 6.19
N PHE A 330 -19.43 -10.79 7.23
CA PHE A 330 -19.25 -12.16 7.71
C PHE A 330 -20.08 -12.29 8.97
N ALA A 331 -21.04 -13.19 8.99
CA ALA A 331 -21.98 -13.35 10.09
C ALA A 331 -22.05 -14.78 10.59
N SER A 332 -21.90 -14.99 11.90
CA SER A 332 -22.16 -16.24 12.61
C SER A 332 -23.38 -16.07 13.52
N ASP A 333 -23.68 -17.07 14.33
CA ASP A 333 -24.86 -17.07 15.21
C ASP A 333 -24.89 -15.91 16.22
N ASN A 334 -23.73 -15.46 16.73
CA ASN A 334 -23.67 -14.53 17.85
C ASN A 334 -22.83 -13.29 17.57
N GLU A 335 -22.17 -13.21 16.42
CA GLU A 335 -21.30 -12.08 16.04
C GLU A 335 -21.24 -11.89 14.53
N ARG A 336 -20.78 -10.72 14.11
CA ARG A 336 -20.48 -10.44 12.71
C ARG A 336 -19.28 -9.50 12.57
N ILE A 337 -18.59 -9.62 11.45
CA ILE A 337 -17.52 -8.72 11.02
C ILE A 337 -17.97 -8.00 9.75
N GLU A 338 -17.76 -6.71 9.68
CA GLU A 338 -18.08 -5.88 8.53
C GLU A 338 -16.81 -5.23 7.99
N LEU A 339 -16.47 -5.50 6.74
CA LEU A 339 -15.37 -4.88 6.01
C LEU A 339 -15.96 -3.91 5.00
N VAL A 340 -15.66 -2.61 5.13
CA VAL A 340 -16.34 -1.55 4.39
C VAL A 340 -15.35 -0.66 3.65
N HIS A 341 -15.66 -0.35 2.38
CA HIS A 341 -15.01 0.67 1.59
C HIS A 341 -16.05 1.65 1.05
N ARG A 342 -15.80 2.95 1.19
CA ARG A 342 -16.61 4.02 0.61
C ARG A 342 -15.76 4.91 -0.27
N ALA A 343 -16.20 5.09 -1.51
CA ALA A 343 -15.55 6.00 -2.45
C ALA A 343 -16.15 7.40 -2.31
N GLU A 344 -15.37 8.35 -1.84
CA GLU A 344 -15.80 9.76 -1.77
C GLU A 344 -15.98 10.39 -3.18
N ASN A 345 -15.07 10.01 -4.10
CA ASN A 345 -15.11 10.44 -5.49
C ASN A 345 -14.33 9.46 -6.39
N ARG A 346 -14.31 9.71 -7.69
CA ARG A 346 -13.63 8.85 -8.68
C ARG A 346 -12.11 9.04 -8.76
N ALA A 347 -11.55 10.07 -8.13
CA ALA A 347 -10.11 10.31 -8.14
C ALA A 347 -9.32 9.15 -7.52
N ILE A 348 -9.96 8.35 -6.63
CA ILE A 348 -9.33 7.15 -6.05
C ILE A 348 -8.84 6.16 -7.11
N PHE A 349 -9.54 6.04 -8.25
CA PHE A 349 -9.13 5.15 -9.34
C PHE A 349 -7.97 5.76 -10.14
N ALA A 350 -8.01 7.06 -10.41
CA ALA A 350 -6.94 7.77 -11.11
C ALA A 350 -5.65 7.78 -10.29
N ASN A 351 -5.74 8.09 -8.98
CA ASN A 351 -4.61 8.06 -8.07
C ASN A 351 -3.99 6.65 -7.97
N GLY A 352 -4.83 5.62 -7.92
CA GLY A 352 -4.37 4.24 -7.92
C GLY A 352 -3.70 3.82 -9.22
N ALA A 353 -4.18 4.29 -10.37
CA ALA A 353 -3.57 4.03 -11.68
C ALA A 353 -2.20 4.72 -11.80
N VAL A 354 -2.06 5.97 -11.32
CA VAL A 354 -0.76 6.66 -11.26
C VAL A 354 0.21 5.90 -10.35
N LYS A 355 -0.23 5.49 -9.15
CA LYS A 355 0.57 4.66 -8.26
C LYS A 355 1.02 3.35 -8.91
N ALA A 356 0.12 2.69 -9.65
CA ALA A 356 0.45 1.49 -10.42
C ALA A 356 1.49 1.76 -11.51
N ALA A 357 1.37 2.89 -12.23
CA ALA A 357 2.32 3.31 -13.25
C ALA A 357 3.72 3.55 -12.65
N VAL A 358 3.81 4.28 -11.53
CA VAL A 358 5.07 4.51 -10.80
C VAL A 358 5.75 3.21 -10.38
N TRP A 359 4.94 2.26 -9.89
CA TRP A 359 5.44 0.96 -9.46
C TRP A 359 5.90 0.11 -10.64
N LEU A 360 5.11 0.10 -11.74
CA LEU A 360 5.35 -0.72 -12.92
C LEU A 360 6.64 -0.36 -13.66
N MET A 361 7.05 0.92 -13.65
CA MET A 361 8.31 1.40 -14.23
C MET A 361 9.56 0.70 -13.71
N ARG A 362 9.47 0.03 -12.58
CA ARG A 362 10.59 -0.67 -11.94
C ARG A 362 10.55 -2.17 -12.15
N GLN A 363 9.53 -2.65 -12.84
CA GLN A 363 9.33 -4.08 -13.04
C GLN A 363 10.02 -4.54 -14.33
N LYS A 364 10.34 -5.82 -14.35
CA LYS A 364 10.79 -6.53 -15.57
C LYS A 364 9.57 -6.84 -16.44
N PRO A 365 9.77 -7.23 -17.73
CA PRO A 365 8.69 -7.80 -18.51
C PRO A 365 7.94 -8.87 -17.72
N GLY A 366 6.62 -8.80 -17.75
CA GLY A 366 5.73 -9.65 -16.97
C GLY A 366 4.33 -9.07 -16.87
N ARG A 367 3.36 -9.92 -16.54
CA ARG A 367 1.98 -9.53 -16.23
C ARG A 367 1.82 -9.32 -14.74
N TYR A 368 1.27 -8.19 -14.35
CA TYR A 368 1.11 -7.73 -12.97
C TYR A 368 -0.32 -7.29 -12.68
N ASN A 369 -0.65 -7.19 -11.40
CA ASN A 369 -1.93 -6.76 -10.89
C ASN A 369 -1.78 -5.76 -9.71
N MET A 370 -2.90 -5.22 -9.22
CA MET A 370 -2.88 -4.24 -8.12
C MET A 370 -2.46 -4.81 -6.76
N GLN A 371 -2.59 -6.12 -6.52
CA GLN A 371 -2.13 -6.72 -5.26
C GLN A 371 -0.62 -6.63 -5.15
N GLU A 372 0.10 -6.91 -6.24
CA GLU A 372 1.56 -6.81 -6.30
C GLU A 372 2.06 -5.37 -6.12
N VAL A 373 1.31 -4.37 -6.59
CA VAL A 373 1.61 -2.95 -6.32
C VAL A 373 1.59 -2.63 -4.83
N LEU A 374 0.77 -3.35 -4.06
CA LEU A 374 0.64 -3.19 -2.61
C LEU A 374 1.55 -4.14 -1.82
N GLY A 375 2.25 -5.08 -2.49
CA GLY A 375 3.07 -6.10 -1.84
C GLY A 375 2.24 -7.16 -1.12
N LEU A 376 1.06 -7.50 -1.66
CA LEU A 376 0.10 -8.48 -1.15
C LEU A 376 0.23 -9.82 -1.86
#